data_9ea379200e2b9ce38c752eebcb7f493f
#
_entry.id   9ea379200e2b9ce38c752eebcb7f493f
#
_cell.length_a   1.000
_cell.length_b   1.000
_cell.length_c   1.000
_cell.angle_alpha   90.00
_cell.angle_beta   90.00
_cell.angle_gamma   90.00
#
_symmetry.space_group_name_H-M   'P 1'
#
loop_
_entity.id
_entity.type
_entity.pdbx_description
1 polymer ?
#
loop_
_entity_poly.entity_id
_entity_poly.type
_entity_poly.pdbx_seq_one_letter_code
_entity_poly.pdbx_strand_id
1 'polypeptide(L)'
;CRFEHLGSTGLDYEEAVQGGVVRGCLFRDIAGNGLVVGSFSPAAHETHLPYDPTDLREVCAHQQISNCYFTEVGNEDWGCLAILAGYVKDINIEHNEICEVPYSGISLGWGWTQTVNCMRNNRVHANLIHHYAKHMYDVAGVYTLGSQPKSYVTENCVHSIYKPGYVHDPNHWFYLYTDEGSSFITVRDNWTEGEKYLQNANGPGNVWENNGPQVDTVIRERAGLEAGYRDLKK
;
A
#
# COMPACT_ATOMS: atom_id res chain seq x y z
N CYS A 1 9.54 17.81 -0.67
CA CYS A 1 10.42 17.53 -1.81
C CYS A 1 9.60 17.17 -3.04
N ARG A 2 10.24 17.20 -4.22
CA ARG A 2 9.69 16.72 -5.49
C ARG A 2 10.63 15.65 -6.04
N PHE A 3 10.09 14.48 -6.34
CA PHE A 3 10.75 13.35 -6.99
C PHE A 3 10.09 13.21 -8.36
N GLU A 4 10.76 13.69 -9.40
CA GLU A 4 10.16 13.78 -10.73
C GLU A 4 11.15 13.35 -11.82
N HIS A 5 10.62 12.75 -12.88
CA HIS A 5 11.39 12.34 -14.06
C HIS A 5 12.53 11.36 -13.71
N LEU A 6 12.22 10.34 -12.92
CA LEU A 6 13.20 9.36 -12.47
C LEU A 6 13.08 8.03 -13.23
N GLY A 7 14.21 7.51 -13.68
CA GLY A 7 14.29 6.27 -14.44
C GLY A 7 14.26 4.98 -13.58
N SER A 8 14.01 5.08 -12.29
CA SER A 8 13.89 3.95 -11.36
C SER A 8 13.02 4.35 -10.16
N THR A 9 13.19 3.74 -8.99
CA THR A 9 12.47 4.06 -7.75
C THR A 9 12.75 5.49 -7.29
N GLY A 10 11.69 6.19 -6.85
CA GLY A 10 11.80 7.58 -6.41
C GLY A 10 12.53 7.73 -5.08
N LEU A 11 12.15 6.94 -4.09
CA LEU A 11 12.79 6.91 -2.77
C LEU A 11 12.79 5.48 -2.23
N ASP A 12 13.93 5.04 -1.71
CA ASP A 12 14.10 3.69 -1.19
C ASP A 12 14.70 3.71 0.23
N TYR A 13 13.97 3.12 1.18
CA TYR A 13 14.39 2.87 2.55
C TYR A 13 14.50 1.35 2.77
N GLU A 14 15.52 0.75 2.20
CA GLU A 14 15.62 -0.70 2.09
C GLU A 14 15.81 -1.40 3.45
N GLU A 15 16.72 -0.93 4.29
CA GLU A 15 17.08 -1.63 5.51
C GLU A 15 17.49 -0.69 6.64
N ALA A 16 17.15 -1.07 7.88
CA ALA A 16 17.61 -0.41 9.12
C ALA A 16 17.25 1.08 9.26
N VAL A 17 16.34 1.62 8.48
CA VAL A 17 15.91 3.01 8.60
C VAL A 17 14.90 3.14 9.74
N GLN A 18 15.21 4.01 10.70
CA GLN A 18 14.40 4.25 11.89
C GLN A 18 13.87 5.69 11.90
N GLY A 19 12.57 5.85 12.14
CA GLY A 19 11.95 7.16 12.39
C GLY A 19 11.95 8.11 11.18
N GLY A 20 12.00 7.59 9.96
CA GLY A 20 11.94 8.39 8.76
C GLY A 20 10.59 9.11 8.58
N VAL A 21 10.62 10.33 8.07
CA VAL A 21 9.42 11.12 7.78
C VAL A 21 9.45 11.60 6.34
N VAL A 22 8.48 11.11 5.56
CA VAL A 22 8.22 11.57 4.19
C VAL A 22 6.86 12.28 4.21
N ARG A 23 6.87 13.60 4.19
CA ARG A 23 5.66 14.40 4.31
C ARG A 23 5.63 15.54 3.29
N GLY A 24 4.48 15.72 2.66
CA GLY A 24 4.28 16.83 1.73
C GLY A 24 5.19 16.75 0.52
N CYS A 25 5.40 15.54 -0.01
CA CYS A 25 6.24 15.29 -1.17
C CYS A 25 5.40 14.98 -2.42
N LEU A 26 5.91 15.39 -3.57
CA LEU A 26 5.39 14.99 -4.87
C LEU A 26 6.26 13.86 -5.43
N PHE A 27 5.61 12.81 -5.91
CA PHE A 27 6.20 11.72 -6.71
C PHE A 27 5.47 11.66 -8.04
N ARG A 28 6.15 12.03 -9.12
CA ARG A 28 5.52 12.13 -10.44
C ARG A 28 6.49 11.73 -11.55
N ASP A 29 5.95 11.06 -12.56
CA ASP A 29 6.71 10.63 -13.73
C ASP A 29 7.97 9.82 -13.34
N ILE A 30 7.71 8.68 -12.71
CA ILE A 30 8.73 7.76 -12.19
C ILE A 30 8.59 6.42 -12.88
N ALA A 31 9.68 5.89 -13.44
CA ALA A 31 9.66 4.64 -14.18
C ALA A 31 9.36 3.42 -13.29
N GLY A 32 9.91 3.39 -12.08
CA GLY A 32 9.75 2.34 -11.08
C GLY A 32 8.78 2.72 -9.95
N ASN A 33 9.02 2.20 -8.74
CA ASN A 33 8.18 2.50 -7.58
C ASN A 33 8.31 3.97 -7.14
N GLY A 34 7.25 4.54 -6.60
CA GLY A 34 7.31 5.85 -6.01
C GLY A 34 8.16 5.86 -4.75
N LEU A 35 7.78 5.03 -3.79
CA LEU A 35 8.47 4.87 -2.52
C LEU A 35 8.49 3.40 -2.10
N VAL A 36 9.67 2.92 -1.73
CA VAL A 36 9.90 1.58 -1.19
C VAL A 36 10.37 1.70 0.26
N VAL A 37 9.84 0.87 1.15
CA VAL A 37 10.25 0.82 2.55
C VAL A 37 10.34 -0.63 3.00
N GLY A 38 11.44 -0.97 3.66
CA GLY A 38 11.65 -2.28 4.25
C GLY A 38 12.29 -3.29 3.31
N SER A 39 12.81 -4.32 3.91
CA SER A 39 13.56 -5.35 3.21
C SER A 39 12.64 -6.29 2.43
N PHE A 40 13.15 -6.72 1.29
CA PHE A 40 12.65 -7.83 0.48
C PHE A 40 13.79 -8.84 0.31
N SER A 41 14.52 -9.12 1.38
CA SER A 41 15.77 -9.86 1.33
C SER A 41 15.66 -11.22 0.64
N PRO A 42 16.73 -11.72 0.00
CA PRO A 42 16.74 -13.04 -0.63
C PRO A 42 16.41 -14.19 0.32
N ALA A 43 16.66 -14.04 1.61
CA ALA A 43 16.32 -15.03 2.63
C ALA A 43 14.80 -15.14 2.88
N ALA A 44 14.04 -14.11 2.50
CA ALA A 44 12.61 -14.04 2.75
C ALA A 44 11.80 -13.76 1.48
N HIS A 45 12.44 -13.52 0.36
CA HIS A 45 11.74 -13.24 -0.87
C HIS A 45 11.15 -14.51 -1.49
N GLU A 46 10.03 -14.41 -2.13
CA GLU A 46 9.22 -15.48 -2.68
C GLU A 46 8.94 -16.63 -1.69
N THR A 47 9.03 -16.42 -0.42
CA THR A 47 9.03 -17.53 0.48
C THR A 47 7.85 -17.53 1.40
N HIS A 48 7.43 -18.71 1.71
CA HIS A 48 6.57 -19.02 2.83
C HIS A 48 7.37 -19.05 4.15
N LEU A 49 8.55 -18.43 4.17
CA LEU A 49 9.40 -18.29 5.35
C LEU A 49 9.18 -16.93 6.01
N PRO A 50 9.06 -16.87 7.34
CA PRO A 50 8.97 -15.61 8.04
C PRO A 50 10.34 -14.90 8.05
N TYR A 51 10.32 -13.57 7.94
CA TYR A 51 11.49 -12.74 8.21
C TYR A 51 11.39 -12.15 9.62
N ASP A 52 12.22 -12.62 10.51
CA ASP A 52 12.25 -12.14 11.90
C ASP A 52 13.71 -12.07 12.39
N PRO A 53 14.43 -11.00 12.02
CA PRO A 53 15.84 -10.85 12.34
C PRO A 53 16.08 -10.74 13.84
N THR A 54 17.20 -11.29 14.31
CA THR A 54 17.59 -11.24 15.71
C THR A 54 17.83 -9.81 16.17
N ASP A 55 18.42 -8.98 15.32
CA ASP A 55 18.57 -7.55 15.56
C ASP A 55 17.43 -6.76 14.94
N LEU A 56 16.48 -6.39 15.78
CA LEU A 56 15.31 -5.64 15.31
C LEU A 56 15.63 -4.24 14.74
N ARG A 57 16.87 -3.78 14.84
CA ARG A 57 17.32 -2.54 14.20
C ARG A 57 17.49 -2.71 12.70
N GLU A 58 17.60 -3.93 12.20
CA GLU A 58 17.63 -4.24 10.76
C GLU A 58 16.27 -3.95 10.10
N VAL A 59 15.17 -4.03 10.85
CA VAL A 59 13.83 -3.79 10.32
C VAL A 59 13.56 -2.30 10.23
N CYS A 60 13.13 -1.81 9.07
CA CYS A 60 12.64 -0.44 8.92
C CYS A 60 11.44 -0.21 9.84
N ALA A 61 11.52 0.80 10.71
CA ALA A 61 10.50 1.02 11.72
C ALA A 61 10.22 2.50 12.01
N HIS A 62 9.02 2.76 12.56
CA HIS A 62 8.57 4.09 12.96
C HIS A 62 8.58 5.10 11.82
N GLN A 63 8.27 4.63 10.60
CA GLN A 63 8.19 5.48 9.42
C GLN A 63 6.86 6.21 9.38
N GLN A 64 6.89 7.45 8.90
CA GLN A 64 5.70 8.24 8.65
C GLN A 64 5.69 8.73 7.21
N ILE A 65 4.70 8.28 6.43
CA ILE A 65 4.50 8.67 5.03
C ILE A 65 3.15 9.37 4.96
N SER A 66 3.15 10.69 4.84
CA SER A 66 1.90 11.44 4.96
C SER A 66 1.82 12.64 4.03
N ASN A 67 0.60 12.92 3.57
CA ASN A 67 0.32 14.09 2.74
C ASN A 67 1.21 14.17 1.49
N CYS A 68 1.53 13.02 0.89
CA CYS A 68 2.28 12.95 -0.35
C CYS A 68 1.34 12.70 -1.53
N TYR A 69 1.68 13.24 -2.68
CA TYR A 69 0.96 13.03 -3.92
C TYR A 69 1.79 12.15 -4.85
N PHE A 70 1.21 11.00 -5.22
CA PHE A 70 1.81 10.04 -6.14
C PHE A 70 0.97 9.98 -7.41
N THR A 71 1.58 10.26 -8.54
CA THR A 71 0.92 10.19 -9.84
C THR A 71 1.90 9.79 -10.94
N GLU A 72 1.46 9.03 -11.92
CA GLU A 72 2.32 8.58 -13.02
C GLU A 72 3.59 7.91 -12.52
N VAL A 73 3.42 6.98 -11.57
CA VAL A 73 4.48 6.14 -11.00
C VAL A 73 4.36 4.74 -11.58
N GLY A 74 5.48 4.08 -11.87
CA GLY A 74 5.52 2.78 -12.55
C GLY A 74 5.32 2.90 -14.07
N ASN A 75 5.67 4.03 -14.67
CA ASN A 75 5.38 4.31 -16.08
C ASN A 75 6.04 3.35 -17.06
N GLU A 76 7.20 2.79 -16.72
CA GLU A 76 7.93 1.86 -17.57
C GLU A 76 7.95 0.44 -16.98
N ASP A 77 7.95 0.31 -15.66
CA ASP A 77 7.88 -0.95 -14.95
C ASP A 77 6.48 -1.14 -14.34
N TRP A 78 5.59 -1.79 -15.07
CA TRP A 78 4.18 -1.89 -14.73
C TRP A 78 3.89 -2.73 -13.47
N GLY A 79 4.83 -3.52 -12.99
CA GLY A 79 4.73 -4.23 -11.71
C GLY A 79 4.99 -3.34 -10.49
N CYS A 80 5.32 -2.07 -10.70
CA CYS A 80 5.65 -1.13 -9.64
C CYS A 80 4.41 -0.43 -9.05
N LEU A 81 4.59 0.10 -7.85
CA LEU A 81 3.54 0.68 -7.01
C LEU A 81 3.88 2.11 -6.59
N ALA A 82 2.87 2.85 -6.16
CA ALA A 82 3.12 4.16 -5.54
C ALA A 82 3.86 4.00 -4.21
N ILE A 83 3.38 3.11 -3.32
CA ILE A 83 4.01 2.82 -2.04
C ILE A 83 4.11 1.31 -1.86
N LEU A 84 5.32 0.80 -1.76
CA LEU A 84 5.63 -0.60 -1.50
C LEU A 84 6.33 -0.72 -0.14
N ALA A 85 5.63 -1.23 0.86
CA ALA A 85 6.17 -1.47 2.20
C ALA A 85 6.31 -2.97 2.45
N GLY A 86 7.54 -3.45 2.53
CA GLY A 86 7.87 -4.87 2.71
C GLY A 86 7.82 -5.31 4.16
N TYR A 87 8.91 -5.86 4.66
CA TYR A 87 9.05 -6.21 6.09
C TYR A 87 9.28 -4.96 6.93
N VAL A 88 8.21 -4.40 7.45
CA VAL A 88 8.19 -3.16 8.22
C VAL A 88 7.41 -3.32 9.51
N LYS A 89 7.71 -2.47 10.49
CA LYS A 89 6.90 -2.37 11.72
C LYS A 89 6.68 -0.92 12.11
N ASP A 90 5.56 -0.66 12.78
CA ASP A 90 5.23 0.68 13.28
C ASP A 90 5.26 1.77 12.19
N ILE A 91 4.83 1.43 10.96
CA ILE A 91 4.71 2.39 9.87
C ILE A 91 3.31 3.02 9.83
N ASN A 92 3.24 4.33 9.56
CA ASN A 92 2.01 5.03 9.24
C ASN A 92 2.05 5.55 7.80
N ILE A 93 1.09 5.10 7.00
CA ILE A 93 0.85 5.57 5.63
C ILE A 93 -0.51 6.26 5.65
N GLU A 94 -0.54 7.60 5.70
CA GLU A 94 -1.78 8.32 5.96
C GLU A 94 -1.93 9.59 5.13
N HIS A 95 -3.17 9.92 4.78
CA HIS A 95 -3.50 11.14 4.05
C HIS A 95 -2.72 11.35 2.74
N ASN A 96 -2.29 10.27 2.08
CA ASN A 96 -1.68 10.37 0.76
C ASN A 96 -2.75 10.29 -0.33
N GLU A 97 -2.49 10.95 -1.47
CA GLU A 97 -3.30 10.79 -2.66
C GLU A 97 -2.48 10.06 -3.74
N ILE A 98 -3.04 8.99 -4.28
CA ILE A 98 -2.39 8.08 -5.23
C ILE A 98 -3.30 7.92 -6.44
N CYS A 99 -2.77 8.23 -7.63
CA CYS A 99 -3.50 8.02 -8.87
C CYS A 99 -2.57 7.77 -10.06
N GLU A 100 -3.18 7.35 -11.17
CA GLU A 100 -2.50 7.12 -12.44
C GLU A 100 -1.36 6.10 -12.34
N VAL A 101 -1.55 5.02 -11.57
CA VAL A 101 -0.55 3.96 -11.38
C VAL A 101 -0.92 2.68 -12.14
N PRO A 102 0.08 1.92 -12.65
CA PRO A 102 -0.16 0.75 -13.50
C PRO A 102 -0.70 -0.45 -12.74
N TYR A 103 -0.37 -0.58 -11.48
CA TYR A 103 -0.66 -1.72 -10.61
C TYR A 103 -1.47 -1.29 -9.38
N SER A 104 -1.20 -1.87 -8.21
CA SER A 104 -1.86 -1.50 -6.95
C SER A 104 -1.41 -0.13 -6.44
N GLY A 105 -2.23 0.51 -5.61
CA GLY A 105 -1.87 1.80 -5.02
C GLY A 105 -0.85 1.65 -3.90
N ILE A 106 -1.18 0.86 -2.89
CA ILE A 106 -0.33 0.58 -1.72
C ILE A 106 -0.24 -0.93 -1.52
N SER A 107 0.97 -1.45 -1.38
CA SER A 107 1.21 -2.81 -0.88
C SER A 107 1.86 -2.75 0.49
N LEU A 108 1.29 -3.47 1.45
CA LEU A 108 1.76 -3.54 2.82
C LEU A 108 2.04 -4.99 3.22
N GLY A 109 3.30 -5.28 3.52
CA GLY A 109 3.78 -6.60 3.90
C GLY A 109 4.43 -7.35 2.75
N TRP A 110 5.14 -8.41 3.12
CA TRP A 110 5.81 -9.31 2.21
C TRP A 110 5.85 -10.72 2.81
N GLY A 111 6.10 -11.73 1.96
CA GLY A 111 6.10 -13.14 2.37
C GLY A 111 4.69 -13.76 2.39
N TRP A 112 4.59 -14.97 1.89
CA TRP A 112 3.34 -15.73 1.72
C TRP A 112 3.15 -16.71 2.88
N THR A 113 3.24 -16.22 4.13
CA THR A 113 3.17 -17.05 5.33
C THR A 113 2.30 -16.45 6.43
N GLN A 114 1.57 -17.33 7.09
CA GLN A 114 0.76 -16.98 8.27
C GLN A 114 1.60 -16.88 9.55
N THR A 115 2.87 -17.29 9.50
CA THR A 115 3.75 -17.26 10.66
C THR A 115 4.05 -15.81 11.06
N VAL A 116 3.88 -15.51 12.35
CA VAL A 116 4.23 -14.21 12.91
C VAL A 116 5.72 -13.92 12.69
N ASN A 117 6.01 -12.72 12.26
CA ASN A 117 7.34 -12.25 11.88
C ASN A 117 7.57 -10.82 12.43
N CYS A 118 8.54 -10.08 11.90
CA CYS A 118 8.84 -8.72 12.36
C CYS A 118 7.71 -7.72 12.08
N MET A 119 6.82 -7.98 11.10
CA MET A 119 5.76 -7.05 10.70
C MET A 119 4.67 -6.94 11.76
N ARG A 120 4.40 -5.74 12.21
CA ARG A 120 3.32 -5.46 13.18
C ARG A 120 3.05 -3.98 13.32
N ASN A 121 1.86 -3.68 13.85
CA ASN A 121 1.45 -2.31 14.22
C ASN A 121 1.57 -1.30 13.05
N ASN A 122 1.30 -1.77 11.84
CA ASN A 122 1.34 -0.96 10.64
C ASN A 122 -0.03 -0.34 10.36
N ARG A 123 -0.06 0.85 9.77
CA ARG A 123 -1.31 1.55 9.48
C ARG A 123 -1.32 2.10 8.07
N VAL A 124 -2.39 1.77 7.35
CA VAL A 124 -2.78 2.42 6.09
C VAL A 124 -4.10 3.12 6.35
N HIS A 125 -4.06 4.45 6.51
CA HIS A 125 -5.19 5.20 7.05
C HIS A 125 -5.49 6.46 6.23
N ALA A 126 -6.76 6.71 5.97
CA ALA A 126 -7.24 7.94 5.34
C ALA A 126 -6.54 8.33 4.02
N ASN A 127 -6.08 7.37 3.23
CA ASN A 127 -5.52 7.62 1.91
C ASN A 127 -6.64 7.68 0.85
N LEU A 128 -6.46 8.52 -0.16
CA LEU A 128 -7.28 8.56 -1.37
C LEU A 128 -6.55 7.83 -2.51
N ILE A 129 -7.13 6.75 -3.00
CA ILE A 129 -6.54 5.93 -4.06
C ILE A 129 -7.54 5.81 -5.20
N HIS A 130 -7.16 6.27 -6.40
CA HIS A 130 -8.03 6.26 -7.55
C HIS A 130 -7.25 6.16 -8.86
N HIS A 131 -7.91 5.74 -9.94
CA HIS A 131 -7.27 5.60 -11.25
C HIS A 131 -6.00 4.73 -11.16
N TYR A 132 -6.11 3.54 -10.56
CA TYR A 132 -5.06 2.53 -10.46
C TYR A 132 -5.38 1.33 -11.36
N ALA A 133 -4.46 0.35 -11.46
CA ALA A 133 -4.57 -0.81 -12.34
C ALA A 133 -4.62 -0.44 -13.83
N LYS A 134 -3.82 0.53 -14.29
CA LYS A 134 -3.82 0.95 -15.70
C LYS A 134 -3.39 -0.16 -16.65
N HIS A 135 -2.49 -1.04 -16.21
CA HIS A 135 -1.82 -2.02 -17.06
C HIS A 135 -1.79 -3.44 -16.50
N MET A 136 -2.14 -3.63 -15.23
CA MET A 136 -2.00 -4.92 -14.56
C MET A 136 -3.36 -5.41 -14.05
N TYR A 137 -3.40 -6.70 -13.76
CA TYR A 137 -4.46 -7.40 -13.04
C TYR A 137 -3.88 -7.93 -11.72
N ASP A 138 -4.67 -8.64 -10.92
CA ASP A 138 -4.26 -9.10 -9.59
C ASP A 138 -3.86 -7.93 -8.69
N VAL A 139 -4.76 -6.99 -8.57
CA VAL A 139 -4.52 -5.64 -8.07
C VAL A 139 -5.56 -5.20 -7.07
N ALA A 140 -5.16 -4.28 -6.19
CA ALA A 140 -6.09 -3.54 -5.33
C ALA A 140 -5.64 -2.11 -5.07
N GLY A 141 -6.56 -1.27 -4.58
CA GLY A 141 -6.16 0.02 -4.05
C GLY A 141 -5.20 -0.16 -2.87
N VAL A 142 -5.57 -1.04 -1.92
CA VAL A 142 -4.69 -1.51 -0.83
C VAL A 142 -4.60 -3.02 -0.87
N TYR A 143 -3.38 -3.51 -0.93
CA TYR A 143 -3.02 -4.93 -0.98
C TYR A 143 -2.14 -5.29 0.22
N THR A 144 -2.34 -6.45 0.83
CA THR A 144 -1.54 -6.90 1.98
C THR A 144 -1.03 -8.32 1.81
N LEU A 145 0.13 -8.61 2.42
CA LEU A 145 0.73 -9.93 2.50
C LEU A 145 1.25 -10.23 3.90
N GLY A 146 1.25 -11.52 4.24
CA GLY A 146 1.90 -12.04 5.43
C GLY A 146 1.23 -11.66 6.75
N SER A 147 1.78 -12.17 7.83
CA SER A 147 1.23 -11.99 9.17
C SER A 147 1.64 -10.65 9.77
N GLN A 148 0.67 -9.83 10.17
CA GLN A 148 0.88 -8.45 10.62
C GLN A 148 0.04 -8.11 11.86
N PRO A 149 0.36 -8.66 13.04
CA PRO A 149 -0.40 -8.38 14.25
C PRO A 149 -0.56 -6.88 14.56
N LYS A 150 -1.79 -6.49 14.92
CA LYS A 150 -2.15 -5.10 15.25
C LYS A 150 -1.98 -4.12 14.09
N SER A 151 -2.05 -4.58 12.85
CA SER A 151 -2.04 -3.71 11.68
C SER A 151 -3.45 -3.38 11.23
N TYR A 152 -3.60 -2.20 10.63
CA TYR A 152 -4.90 -1.62 10.29
C TYR A 152 -4.90 -1.03 8.89
N VAL A 153 -5.97 -1.31 8.15
CA VAL A 153 -6.33 -0.64 6.88
C VAL A 153 -7.68 0.02 7.12
N THR A 154 -7.68 1.34 7.36
CA THR A 154 -8.89 2.03 7.84
C THR A 154 -9.10 3.40 7.20
N GLU A 155 -10.37 3.76 7.03
CA GLU A 155 -10.80 5.08 6.58
C GLU A 155 -10.20 5.53 5.22
N ASN A 156 -9.74 4.60 4.41
CA ASN A 156 -9.28 4.91 3.07
C ASN A 156 -10.46 5.12 2.12
N CYS A 157 -10.26 5.94 1.09
CA CYS A 157 -11.20 6.12 0.00
C CYS A 157 -10.60 5.51 -1.28
N VAL A 158 -11.27 4.50 -1.86
CA VAL A 158 -10.77 3.78 -3.03
C VAL A 158 -11.83 3.72 -4.13
N HIS A 159 -11.52 4.26 -5.32
CA HIS A 159 -12.48 4.32 -6.43
C HIS A 159 -11.82 4.42 -7.81
N SER A 160 -12.64 4.46 -8.85
CA SER A 160 -12.23 4.74 -10.25
C SER A 160 -11.08 3.85 -10.72
N ILE A 161 -11.24 2.55 -10.57
CA ILE A 161 -10.24 1.60 -11.05
C ILE A 161 -10.28 1.49 -12.58
N TYR A 162 -9.11 1.42 -13.21
CA TYR A 162 -8.97 0.99 -14.59
C TYR A 162 -9.21 -0.52 -14.71
N LYS A 163 -9.67 -0.96 -15.87
CA LYS A 163 -9.97 -2.37 -16.14
C LYS A 163 -9.49 -2.72 -17.55
N PRO A 164 -8.17 -2.80 -17.75
CA PRO A 164 -7.63 -3.03 -19.08
C PRO A 164 -8.04 -4.42 -19.60
N GLY A 165 -8.68 -4.46 -20.77
CA GLY A 165 -9.19 -5.71 -21.34
C GLY A 165 -8.12 -6.63 -21.94
N TYR A 166 -6.88 -6.18 -22.04
CA TYR A 166 -5.77 -6.95 -22.63
C TYR A 166 -4.95 -7.74 -21.60
N VAL A 167 -5.18 -7.54 -20.29
CA VAL A 167 -4.49 -8.29 -19.25
C VAL A 167 -4.97 -9.74 -19.19
N HIS A 168 -4.17 -10.61 -18.56
CA HIS A 168 -4.46 -12.04 -18.49
C HIS A 168 -5.83 -12.35 -17.87
N ASP A 169 -6.19 -11.68 -16.77
CA ASP A 169 -7.52 -11.77 -16.17
C ASP A 169 -8.10 -10.37 -15.90
N PRO A 170 -8.92 -9.84 -16.85
CA PRO A 170 -9.51 -8.51 -16.74
C PRO A 170 -10.50 -8.35 -15.56
N ASN A 171 -10.90 -9.46 -14.94
CA ASN A 171 -11.84 -9.45 -13.82
C ASN A 171 -11.16 -9.59 -12.46
N HIS A 172 -9.87 -9.85 -12.42
CA HIS A 172 -9.11 -10.05 -11.20
C HIS A 172 -8.53 -8.71 -10.69
N TRP A 173 -9.41 -7.86 -10.19
CA TRP A 173 -9.12 -6.55 -9.61
C TRP A 173 -10.03 -6.30 -8.42
N PHE A 174 -9.56 -5.59 -7.42
CA PHE A 174 -10.27 -5.39 -6.16
C PHE A 174 -10.06 -3.97 -5.63
N TYR A 175 -10.96 -3.51 -4.75
CA TYR A 175 -10.73 -2.28 -3.99
C TYR A 175 -9.77 -2.53 -2.83
N LEU A 176 -9.98 -3.62 -2.10
CA LEU A 176 -9.16 -4.06 -0.97
C LEU A 176 -8.85 -5.56 -1.14
N TYR A 177 -7.63 -5.95 -0.83
CA TYR A 177 -7.17 -7.32 -1.02
C TYR A 177 -6.21 -7.73 0.10
N THR A 178 -6.60 -8.70 0.92
CA THR A 178 -5.69 -9.39 1.81
C THR A 178 -5.32 -10.73 1.17
N ASP A 179 -4.09 -10.84 0.72
CA ASP A 179 -3.58 -11.99 0.01
C ASP A 179 -2.86 -12.96 0.95
N GLU A 180 -2.18 -13.95 0.39
CA GLU A 180 -1.63 -15.11 1.09
C GLU A 180 -0.86 -14.76 2.37
N GLY A 181 -1.18 -15.50 3.41
CA GLY A 181 -0.57 -15.32 4.71
C GLY A 181 -1.06 -14.11 5.50
N SER A 182 -1.81 -13.17 4.90
CA SER A 182 -2.38 -12.03 5.63
C SER A 182 -3.12 -12.48 6.88
N SER A 183 -2.64 -12.05 8.05
CA SER A 183 -3.16 -12.50 9.35
C SER A 183 -3.13 -11.36 10.36
N PHE A 184 -4.12 -11.35 11.26
CA PHE A 184 -4.23 -10.38 12.35
C PHE A 184 -4.30 -8.91 11.91
N ILE A 185 -4.84 -8.67 10.73
CA ILE A 185 -5.06 -7.33 10.15
C ILE A 185 -6.53 -6.94 10.35
N THR A 186 -6.77 -5.70 10.73
CA THR A 186 -8.12 -5.13 10.76
C THR A 186 -8.34 -4.25 9.53
N VAL A 187 -9.32 -4.60 8.71
CA VAL A 187 -9.75 -3.86 7.51
C VAL A 187 -11.16 -3.34 7.77
N ARG A 188 -11.30 -2.05 8.07
CA ARG A 188 -12.60 -1.50 8.41
C ARG A 188 -12.77 -0.04 8.04
N ASP A 189 -14.04 0.36 7.94
CA ASP A 189 -14.43 1.74 7.71
C ASP A 189 -13.80 2.36 6.45
N ASN A 190 -13.49 1.54 5.43
CA ASN A 190 -12.98 2.05 4.16
C ASN A 190 -14.15 2.36 3.22
N TRP A 191 -14.20 3.58 2.71
CA TRP A 191 -15.14 3.91 1.65
C TRP A 191 -14.62 3.41 0.32
N THR A 192 -15.37 2.55 -0.33
CA THR A 192 -15.05 2.02 -1.66
C THR A 192 -16.25 2.20 -2.60
N GLU A 193 -15.99 2.42 -3.89
CA GLU A 193 -17.01 2.64 -4.90
C GLU A 193 -17.96 1.44 -5.08
N GLY A 194 -17.52 0.25 -4.71
CA GLY A 194 -18.26 -1.00 -4.74
C GLY A 194 -17.71 -2.00 -3.74
N GLU A 195 -18.30 -3.18 -3.67
CA GLU A 195 -17.97 -4.21 -2.67
C GLU A 195 -17.17 -5.39 -3.29
N LYS A 196 -16.20 -5.09 -4.13
CA LYS A 196 -15.34 -6.12 -4.70
C LYS A 196 -14.01 -6.20 -3.94
N TYR A 197 -13.92 -7.19 -3.07
CA TYR A 197 -12.75 -7.47 -2.21
C TYR A 197 -12.27 -8.90 -2.42
N LEU A 198 -11.01 -9.17 -2.08
CA LEU A 198 -10.49 -10.53 -2.04
C LEU A 198 -9.81 -10.81 -0.69
N GLN A 199 -10.10 -11.99 -0.16
CA GLN A 199 -9.43 -12.59 0.99
C GLN A 199 -8.89 -13.93 0.53
N ASN A 200 -7.67 -13.94 0.01
CA ASN A 200 -7.07 -15.12 -0.60
C ASN A 200 -6.08 -15.80 0.33
N ALA A 201 -6.28 -17.09 0.63
CA ALA A 201 -5.38 -17.89 1.45
C ALA A 201 -4.91 -17.18 2.73
N ASN A 202 -5.81 -16.45 3.36
CA ASN A 202 -5.53 -15.71 4.58
C ASN A 202 -5.27 -16.64 5.77
N GLY A 203 -4.49 -16.15 6.71
CA GLY A 203 -4.33 -16.75 8.01
C GLY A 203 -5.38 -16.28 9.03
N PRO A 204 -5.21 -16.61 10.30
CA PRO A 204 -6.17 -16.30 11.34
C PRO A 204 -6.20 -14.82 11.74
N GLY A 205 -7.28 -14.43 12.41
CA GLY A 205 -7.37 -13.19 13.16
C GLY A 205 -7.57 -11.92 12.35
N ASN A 206 -7.86 -12.02 11.05
CA ASN A 206 -8.29 -10.86 10.26
C ASN A 206 -9.70 -10.44 10.66
N VAL A 207 -9.92 -9.13 10.72
CA VAL A 207 -11.22 -8.53 10.99
C VAL A 207 -11.63 -7.67 9.81
N TRP A 208 -12.80 -7.94 9.23
CA TRP A 208 -13.38 -7.18 8.13
C TRP A 208 -14.72 -6.60 8.54
N GLU A 209 -14.81 -5.29 8.65
CA GLU A 209 -16.00 -4.61 9.14
C GLU A 209 -16.26 -3.32 8.35
N ASN A 210 -17.51 -3.06 8.03
CA ASN A 210 -17.98 -1.77 7.50
C ASN A 210 -17.09 -1.20 6.38
N ASN A 211 -16.90 -1.97 5.28
CA ASN A 211 -16.23 -1.49 4.08
C ASN A 211 -17.27 -1.39 2.95
N GLY A 212 -17.20 -0.35 2.13
CA GLY A 212 -18.09 -0.22 0.98
C GLY A 212 -18.69 1.16 0.77
N PRO A 213 -19.60 1.30 -0.21
CA PRO A 213 -20.23 2.58 -0.50
C PRO A 213 -21.18 3.07 0.59
N GLN A 214 -21.59 2.20 1.52
CA GLN A 214 -22.44 2.53 2.68
C GLN A 214 -21.68 3.19 3.82
N VAL A 215 -20.36 3.18 3.79
CA VAL A 215 -19.51 3.85 4.80
C VAL A 215 -19.75 5.35 4.78
N ASP A 216 -19.66 5.97 5.95
CA ASP A 216 -19.91 7.40 6.11
C ASP A 216 -19.12 8.24 5.09
N THR A 217 -19.82 9.09 4.36
CA THR A 217 -19.24 9.95 3.32
C THR A 217 -18.20 10.93 3.87
N VAL A 218 -18.23 11.23 5.16
CA VAL A 218 -17.19 12.03 5.83
C VAL A 218 -15.81 11.40 5.67
N ILE A 219 -15.72 10.06 5.67
CA ILE A 219 -14.46 9.35 5.42
C ILE A 219 -13.95 9.65 4.01
N ARG A 220 -14.83 9.58 3.02
CA ARG A 220 -14.50 9.93 1.63
C ARG A 220 -13.98 11.36 1.49
N GLU A 221 -14.56 12.30 2.22
CA GLU A 221 -14.20 13.72 2.17
C GLU A 221 -12.85 14.02 2.86
N ARG A 222 -12.50 13.22 3.86
CA ARG A 222 -11.27 13.38 4.65
C ARG A 222 -10.06 12.63 4.08
N ALA A 223 -10.30 11.60 3.28
CA ALA A 223 -9.23 10.81 2.70
C ALA A 223 -8.40 11.63 1.70
N GLY A 224 -7.11 11.32 1.63
CA GLY A 224 -6.17 12.03 0.76
C GLY A 224 -5.55 13.26 1.40
N LEU A 225 -4.99 14.12 0.57
CA LEU A 225 -4.23 15.30 1.00
C LEU A 225 -5.06 16.24 1.87
N GLU A 226 -4.56 16.52 3.04
CA GLU A 226 -5.09 17.60 3.87
C GLU A 226 -4.96 18.96 3.17
N ALA A 227 -5.79 19.92 3.56
CA ALA A 227 -5.94 21.21 2.87
C ALA A 227 -4.60 21.94 2.59
N GLY A 228 -3.67 21.86 3.52
CA GLY A 228 -2.35 22.50 3.42
C GLY A 228 -1.41 21.89 2.39
N TYR A 229 -1.74 20.74 1.83
CA TYR A 229 -0.88 20.00 0.89
C TYR A 229 -1.46 19.86 -0.53
N ARG A 230 -2.68 20.33 -0.76
CA ARG A 230 -3.37 20.18 -2.05
C ARG A 230 -2.65 20.89 -3.22
N ASP A 231 -1.78 21.82 -2.93
CA ASP A 231 -0.96 22.49 -3.95
C ASP A 231 0.08 21.56 -4.60
N LEU A 232 0.35 20.39 -4.03
CA LEU A 232 1.20 19.37 -4.66
C LEU A 232 0.65 18.87 -6.00
N LYS A 233 -0.65 19.04 -6.24
CA LYS A 233 -1.33 18.61 -7.47
C LYS A 233 -1.15 19.59 -8.64
N LYS A 234 -0.55 20.75 -8.40
CA LYS A 234 -0.27 21.78 -9.40
C LYS A 234 1.11 21.56 -10.02
#